data_0a703ec06dc7ed3f626e24bdc13a94f8
#
_entry.id   0a703ec06dc7ed3f626e24bdc13a94f8
#
_cell.length_a   1.000
_cell.length_b   1.000
_cell.length_c   1.000
_cell.angle_alpha   90.00
_cell.angle_beta   90.00
_cell.angle_gamma   90.00
#
_symmetry.space_group_name_H-M   'P 1'
#
loop_
_entity.id
_entity.type
_entity.pdbx_description
1 polymer ?
#
loop_
_entity_poly.entity_id
_entity_poly.type
_entity_poly.pdbx_seq_one_letter_code
_entity_poly.pdbx_strand_id
1 'polypeptide(L)'
;MKKALILGDSNTWGYDPRGYLQRYDLTYVDYLNKLVSGWMFFENSQNGRLLRDVKDDIFELDSIDLFCVMLGSNDIIHYYKVDDIIFFMRTLIDKIDKDKVLIVCPPVLKDSPFYNESVQLNEAYKHIGVKCIDGNPLDMSFDCVHLSENGHKELALKIAEYIKTDFM
;
A
#
# COMPACT_ATOMS: atom_id res chain seq x y z
N MET A 1 -12.32 3.36 19.41
CA MET A 1 -12.08 2.71 18.10
C MET A 1 -10.82 3.31 17.55
N LYS A 2 -9.80 2.48 17.25
CA LYS A 2 -8.54 2.91 16.65
C LYS A 2 -8.77 3.28 15.17
N LYS A 3 -7.96 4.20 14.65
CA LYS A 3 -8.08 4.72 13.28
C LYS A 3 -6.80 4.43 12.49
N ALA A 4 -6.94 3.86 11.31
CA ALA A 4 -5.84 3.65 10.37
C ALA A 4 -6.09 4.43 9.08
N LEU A 5 -5.10 5.21 8.67
CA LEU A 5 -5.07 5.82 7.34
C LEU A 5 -4.25 4.94 6.39
N ILE A 6 -4.82 4.57 5.26
CA ILE A 6 -4.15 3.83 4.22
C ILE A 6 -3.84 4.77 3.06
N LEU A 7 -2.56 5.05 2.88
CA LEU A 7 -2.04 5.87 1.80
C LEU A 7 -1.63 4.96 0.65
N GLY A 8 -2.18 5.18 -0.54
CA GLY A 8 -1.88 4.32 -1.67
C GLY A 8 -2.18 4.91 -3.05
N ASP A 9 -2.02 4.08 -4.04
CA ASP A 9 -2.26 4.37 -5.45
C ASP A 9 -3.54 3.71 -5.99
N SER A 10 -3.53 3.32 -7.25
CA SER A 10 -4.66 2.64 -7.91
C SER A 10 -5.00 1.29 -7.29
N ASN A 11 -4.04 0.56 -6.75
CA ASN A 11 -4.29 -0.68 -6.04
C ASN A 11 -5.05 -0.45 -4.72
N THR A 12 -4.81 0.67 -4.05
CA THR A 12 -5.58 1.05 -2.85
C THR A 12 -6.96 1.57 -3.22
N TRP A 13 -7.03 2.39 -4.27
CA TRP A 13 -8.31 2.88 -4.81
C TRP A 13 -9.20 1.72 -5.29
N GLY A 14 -8.60 0.60 -5.70
CA GLY A 14 -9.32 -0.58 -6.19
C GLY A 14 -9.62 -0.52 -7.68
N TYR A 15 -8.68 -0.02 -8.48
CA TYR A 15 -8.83 0.06 -9.93
C TYR A 15 -9.11 -1.30 -10.55
N ASP A 16 -10.21 -1.38 -11.32
CA ASP A 16 -10.59 -2.56 -12.10
C ASP A 16 -10.21 -2.35 -13.57
N PRO A 17 -9.18 -3.02 -14.09
CA PRO A 17 -8.70 -2.80 -15.45
C PRO A 17 -9.64 -3.35 -16.54
N ARG A 18 -10.76 -4.00 -16.17
CA ARG A 18 -11.78 -4.44 -17.14
C ARG A 18 -12.57 -3.27 -17.73
N GLY A 19 -12.52 -2.09 -17.09
CA GLY A 19 -13.22 -0.89 -17.58
C GLY A 19 -12.45 0.39 -17.29
N TYR A 20 -12.75 1.43 -18.06
CA TYR A 20 -12.11 2.74 -17.88
C TYR A 20 -12.63 3.43 -16.61
N LEU A 21 -11.71 3.78 -15.70
CA LEU A 21 -11.99 4.37 -14.38
C LEU A 21 -13.02 3.57 -13.56
N GLN A 22 -13.04 2.25 -13.78
CA GLN A 22 -13.88 1.35 -13.00
C GLN A 22 -13.16 1.00 -11.70
N ARG A 23 -13.94 0.79 -10.65
CA ARG A 23 -13.49 0.36 -9.33
C ARG A 23 -14.17 -0.93 -8.95
N TYR A 24 -13.45 -1.83 -8.27
CA TYR A 24 -14.07 -2.99 -7.63
C TYR A 24 -15.07 -2.57 -6.55
N ASP A 25 -16.16 -3.32 -6.39
CA ASP A 25 -17.18 -3.07 -5.36
C ASP A 25 -16.59 -3.16 -3.93
N LEU A 26 -15.63 -4.04 -3.73
CA LEU A 26 -14.94 -4.24 -2.46
C LEU A 26 -13.42 -4.24 -2.67
N THR A 27 -12.77 -3.29 -2.03
CA THR A 27 -11.31 -3.19 -1.98
C THR A 27 -10.75 -3.89 -0.75
N TYR A 28 -9.45 -4.03 -0.66
CA TYR A 28 -8.83 -4.58 0.56
C TYR A 28 -9.08 -3.70 1.79
N VAL A 29 -9.31 -2.40 1.62
CA VAL A 29 -9.68 -1.48 2.70
C VAL A 29 -11.08 -1.81 3.23
N ASP A 30 -12.04 -2.09 2.33
CA ASP A 30 -13.39 -2.51 2.72
C ASP A 30 -13.38 -3.85 3.46
N TYR A 31 -12.54 -4.79 3.01
CA TYR A 31 -12.35 -6.06 3.70
C TYR A 31 -11.72 -5.87 5.10
N LEU A 32 -10.73 -4.98 5.26
CA LEU A 32 -10.11 -4.68 6.55
C LEU A 32 -11.15 -4.17 7.56
N ASN A 33 -12.04 -3.27 7.14
CA ASN A 33 -13.13 -2.77 7.98
C ASN A 33 -14.09 -3.87 8.44
N LYS A 34 -14.19 -4.98 7.69
CA LYS A 34 -15.00 -6.15 8.07
C LYS A 34 -14.22 -7.15 8.95
N LEU A 35 -12.89 -7.25 8.77
CA LEU A 35 -12.05 -8.29 9.36
C LEU A 35 -11.45 -7.90 10.71
N VAL A 36 -11.25 -6.59 10.96
CA VAL A 36 -10.52 -6.11 12.14
C VAL A 36 -11.43 -5.27 13.03
N SER A 37 -12.06 -5.94 14.00
CA SER A 37 -12.93 -5.26 14.96
C SER A 37 -12.16 -4.27 15.83
N GLY A 38 -12.79 -3.16 16.21
CA GLY A 38 -12.17 -2.11 17.02
C GLY A 38 -11.32 -1.11 16.24
N TRP A 39 -11.18 -1.30 14.93
CA TRP A 39 -10.50 -0.39 14.00
C TRP A 39 -11.45 0.21 12.97
N MET A 40 -11.06 1.37 12.46
CA MET A 40 -11.67 2.01 11.31
C MET A 40 -10.55 2.37 10.32
N PHE A 41 -10.64 1.84 9.10
CA PHE A 41 -9.67 2.05 8.03
C PHE A 41 -10.22 3.06 7.03
N PHE A 42 -9.44 4.11 6.79
CA PHE A 42 -9.71 5.13 5.78
C PHE A 42 -8.68 5.04 4.68
N GLU A 43 -9.08 5.27 3.45
CA GLU A 43 -8.14 5.37 2.34
C GLU A 43 -7.89 6.83 1.94
N ASN A 44 -6.64 7.14 1.63
CA ASN A 44 -6.21 8.29 0.84
C ASN A 44 -5.46 7.74 -0.37
N SER A 45 -6.18 7.50 -1.44
CA SER A 45 -5.67 6.83 -2.64
C SER A 45 -5.86 7.70 -3.88
N GLN A 46 -4.95 7.56 -4.83
CA GLN A 46 -5.00 8.27 -6.10
C GLN A 46 -4.37 7.41 -7.20
N ASN A 47 -5.10 7.20 -8.30
CA ASN A 47 -4.58 6.50 -9.46
C ASN A 47 -3.31 7.18 -9.99
N GLY A 48 -2.26 6.40 -10.24
CA GLY A 48 -0.99 6.91 -10.75
C GLY A 48 -0.12 7.66 -9.73
N ARG A 49 -0.47 7.64 -8.42
CA ARG A 49 0.29 8.38 -7.40
C ARG A 49 1.74 7.94 -7.35
N LEU A 50 2.63 8.92 -7.37
CA LEU A 50 4.05 8.78 -7.07
C LEU A 50 4.33 9.16 -5.61
N LEU A 51 5.35 8.55 -5.00
CA LEU A 51 5.73 8.87 -3.62
C LEU A 51 6.07 10.35 -3.42
N ARG A 52 6.79 10.95 -4.37
CA ARG A 52 7.17 12.37 -4.32
C ARG A 52 5.98 13.34 -4.37
N ASP A 53 4.83 12.89 -4.86
CA ASP A 53 3.64 13.73 -5.03
C ASP A 53 2.70 13.66 -3.82
N VAL A 54 3.09 12.92 -2.78
CA VAL A 54 2.34 12.88 -1.51
C VAL A 54 2.44 14.21 -0.81
N LYS A 55 1.30 14.85 -0.57
CA LYS A 55 1.22 16.17 0.08
C LYS A 55 1.24 16.05 1.60
N ASP A 56 1.71 17.09 2.26
CA ASP A 56 1.84 17.13 3.72
C ASP A 56 0.50 17.24 4.46
N ASP A 57 -0.57 17.67 3.80
CA ASP A 57 -1.92 17.78 4.37
C ASP A 57 -2.50 16.45 4.89
N ILE A 58 -1.98 15.32 4.41
CA ILE A 58 -2.37 13.99 4.92
C ILE A 58 -1.99 13.79 6.40
N PHE A 59 -1.02 14.55 6.92
CA PHE A 59 -0.55 14.46 8.31
C PHE A 59 -1.32 15.37 9.27
N GLU A 60 -2.19 16.24 8.76
CA GLU A 60 -3.05 17.12 9.56
C GLU A 60 -4.26 16.38 10.17
N LEU A 61 -4.40 15.09 9.88
CA LEU A 61 -5.46 14.24 10.44
C LEU A 61 -5.17 13.92 11.90
N ASP A 62 -5.83 14.64 12.79
CA ASP A 62 -5.78 14.36 14.23
C ASP A 62 -6.17 12.92 14.56
N SER A 63 -5.43 12.32 15.50
CA SER A 63 -5.78 11.04 16.11
C SER A 63 -5.73 9.80 15.19
N ILE A 64 -4.75 9.71 14.27
CA ILE A 64 -4.45 8.45 13.56
C ILE A 64 -3.54 7.58 14.43
N ASP A 65 -3.97 6.33 14.63
CA ASP A 65 -3.25 5.32 15.40
C ASP A 65 -2.28 4.51 14.52
N LEU A 66 -2.56 4.42 13.21
CA LEU A 66 -1.74 3.67 12.25
C LEU A 66 -1.77 4.30 10.86
N PHE A 67 -0.59 4.53 10.29
CA PHE A 67 -0.39 4.91 8.88
C PHE A 67 0.11 3.71 8.09
N CYS A 68 -0.74 3.17 7.23
CA CYS A 68 -0.35 2.15 6.27
C CYS A 68 0.02 2.81 4.94
N VAL A 69 1.17 2.48 4.39
CA VAL A 69 1.62 3.04 3.11
C VAL A 69 1.89 1.90 2.13
N MET A 70 1.18 1.90 0.99
CA MET A 70 1.41 0.98 -0.13
C MET A 70 1.62 1.79 -1.41
N LEU A 71 2.85 2.16 -1.69
CA LEU A 71 3.29 3.00 -2.82
C LEU A 71 4.63 2.53 -3.38
N GLY A 72 4.95 2.93 -4.60
CA GLY A 72 6.22 2.69 -5.25
C GLY A 72 6.11 2.00 -6.61
N SER A 73 5.00 1.30 -6.91
CA SER A 73 4.80 0.68 -8.22
C SER A 73 4.83 1.71 -9.35
N ASN A 74 4.13 2.83 -9.19
CA ASN A 74 4.12 3.89 -10.20
C ASN A 74 5.47 4.56 -10.35
N ASP A 75 6.22 4.70 -9.26
CA ASP A 75 7.58 5.26 -9.32
C ASP A 75 8.48 4.38 -10.19
N ILE A 76 8.43 3.05 -10.04
CA ILE A 76 9.15 2.09 -10.89
C ILE A 76 8.71 2.21 -12.35
N ILE A 77 7.41 2.22 -12.61
CA ILE A 77 6.83 2.35 -13.97
C ILE A 77 7.26 3.67 -14.63
N HIS A 78 7.50 4.72 -13.85
CA HIS A 78 8.04 6.00 -14.31
C HIS A 78 9.58 6.05 -14.29
N TYR A 79 10.24 4.89 -14.22
CA TYR A 79 11.69 4.73 -14.31
C TYR A 79 12.50 5.39 -13.18
N TYR A 80 11.90 5.61 -11.99
CA TYR A 80 12.70 5.98 -10.82
C TYR A 80 13.52 4.79 -10.35
N LYS A 81 14.76 5.07 -9.93
CA LYS A 81 15.61 4.04 -9.32
C LYS A 81 15.08 3.68 -7.94
N VAL A 82 15.30 2.45 -7.52
CA VAL A 82 14.89 1.96 -6.20
C VAL A 82 15.44 2.86 -5.08
N ASP A 83 16.68 3.32 -5.18
CA ASP A 83 17.30 4.24 -4.19
C ASP A 83 16.55 5.57 -4.07
N ASP A 84 16.08 6.14 -5.19
CA ASP A 84 15.28 7.37 -5.19
C ASP A 84 13.92 7.12 -4.52
N ILE A 85 13.29 6.00 -4.80
CA ILE A 85 12.02 5.60 -4.20
C ILE A 85 12.17 5.42 -2.69
N ILE A 86 13.23 4.78 -2.24
CA ILE A 86 13.55 4.62 -0.82
C ILE A 86 13.81 5.98 -0.16
N PHE A 87 14.47 6.89 -0.83
CA PHE A 87 14.66 8.26 -0.35
C PHE A 87 13.32 8.98 -0.16
N PHE A 88 12.41 8.90 -1.13
CA PHE A 88 11.07 9.49 -1.01
C PHE A 88 10.25 8.84 0.10
N MET A 89 10.31 7.51 0.23
CA MET A 89 9.61 6.80 1.31
C MET A 89 10.15 7.22 2.68
N ARG A 90 11.46 7.31 2.86
CA ARG A 90 12.07 7.81 4.12
C ARG A 90 11.62 9.23 4.43
N THR A 91 11.64 10.12 3.44
CA THR A 91 11.17 11.50 3.61
C THR A 91 9.71 11.56 4.07
N LEU A 92 8.88 10.64 3.59
CA LEU A 92 7.48 10.52 3.98
C LEU A 92 7.35 10.02 5.44
N ILE A 93 7.96 8.89 5.76
CA ILE A 93 7.79 8.24 7.07
C ILE A 93 8.50 8.98 8.20
N ASP A 94 9.55 9.76 7.92
CA ASP A 94 10.23 10.57 8.95
C ASP A 94 9.35 11.71 9.51
N LYS A 95 8.23 12.00 8.87
CA LYS A 95 7.20 12.94 9.35
C LYS A 95 6.20 12.30 10.31
N ILE A 96 6.27 10.99 10.51
CA ILE A 96 5.30 10.19 11.28
C ILE A 96 6.05 9.50 12.42
N ASP A 97 5.36 9.29 13.54
CA ASP A 97 5.86 8.40 14.59
C ASP A 97 6.08 7.00 14.02
N LYS A 98 7.31 6.51 14.08
CA LYS A 98 7.72 5.24 13.45
C LYS A 98 6.97 4.03 14.01
N ASP A 99 6.54 4.08 15.27
CA ASP A 99 5.74 3.01 15.88
C ASP A 99 4.32 2.94 15.31
N LYS A 100 3.87 3.99 14.63
CA LYS A 100 2.58 4.08 13.96
C LYS A 100 2.66 3.84 12.44
N VAL A 101 3.82 3.51 11.90
CA VAL A 101 3.98 3.28 10.45
C VAL A 101 3.97 1.79 10.15
N LEU A 102 3.21 1.41 9.13
CA LEU A 102 3.25 0.11 8.50
C LEU A 102 3.42 0.29 6.98
N ILE A 103 4.54 -0.16 6.45
CA ILE A 103 4.70 -0.28 5.00
C ILE A 103 4.10 -1.60 4.55
N VAL A 104 3.25 -1.53 3.54
CA VAL A 104 2.76 -2.70 2.81
C VAL A 104 3.51 -2.75 1.49
N CYS A 105 4.30 -3.80 1.27
CA CYS A 105 4.99 -3.99 0.01
C CYS A 105 3.98 -3.99 -1.15
N PRO A 106 4.17 -3.15 -2.19
CA PRO A 106 3.29 -3.17 -3.35
C PRO A 106 3.35 -4.52 -4.07
N PRO A 107 2.34 -4.84 -4.89
CA PRO A 107 2.36 -6.04 -5.70
C PRO A 107 3.61 -6.12 -6.57
N VAL A 108 4.22 -7.31 -6.65
CA VAL A 108 5.32 -7.56 -7.58
C VAL A 108 4.78 -7.51 -9.02
N LEU A 109 5.41 -6.70 -9.86
CA LEU A 109 5.02 -6.49 -11.27
C LEU A 109 5.46 -7.67 -12.13
N LYS A 110 4.82 -8.82 -11.89
CA LYS A 110 5.10 -10.08 -12.56
C LYS A 110 4.77 -9.96 -14.05
N ASP A 111 5.58 -10.60 -14.88
CA ASP A 111 5.44 -10.59 -16.34
C ASP A 111 5.58 -9.18 -16.99
N SER A 112 6.23 -8.25 -16.30
CA SER A 112 6.53 -6.91 -16.78
C SER A 112 8.05 -6.67 -16.87
N PRO A 113 8.50 -5.69 -17.68
CA PRO A 113 9.92 -5.29 -17.72
C PRO A 113 10.42 -4.75 -16.38
N PHE A 114 9.54 -4.45 -15.43
CA PHE A 114 9.83 -3.90 -14.10
C PHE A 114 9.84 -4.94 -12.98
N TYR A 115 9.84 -6.21 -13.32
CA TYR A 115 9.80 -7.30 -12.34
C TYR A 115 10.95 -7.21 -11.32
N ASN A 116 12.19 -7.09 -11.82
CA ASN A 116 13.36 -7.07 -10.95
C ASN A 116 13.37 -5.88 -10.00
N GLU A 117 13.02 -4.69 -10.50
CA GLU A 117 12.94 -3.46 -9.72
C GLU A 117 11.84 -3.56 -8.64
N SER A 118 10.70 -4.17 -8.95
CA SER A 118 9.62 -4.35 -7.99
C SER A 118 10.00 -5.32 -6.86
N VAL A 119 10.75 -6.38 -7.17
CA VAL A 119 11.31 -7.30 -6.16
C VAL A 119 12.35 -6.59 -5.31
N GLN A 120 13.27 -5.83 -5.92
CA GLN A 120 14.29 -5.06 -5.21
C GLN A 120 13.67 -4.01 -4.29
N LEU A 121 12.63 -3.31 -4.73
CA LEU A 121 11.93 -2.34 -3.91
C LEU A 121 11.31 -2.98 -2.67
N ASN A 122 10.62 -4.12 -2.83
CA ASN A 122 10.00 -4.82 -1.73
C ASN A 122 11.04 -5.32 -0.72
N GLU A 123 12.18 -5.80 -1.20
CA GLU A 123 13.29 -6.18 -0.33
C GLU A 123 13.87 -4.97 0.42
N ALA A 124 14.04 -3.84 -0.24
CA ALA A 124 14.52 -2.61 0.39
C ALA A 124 13.53 -2.08 1.46
N TYR A 125 12.23 -2.21 1.24
CA TYR A 125 11.22 -1.82 2.23
C TYR A 125 11.28 -2.65 3.52
N LYS A 126 11.62 -3.93 3.45
CA LYS A 126 11.80 -4.78 4.64
C LYS A 126 12.93 -4.29 5.55
N HIS A 127 13.87 -3.51 5.00
CA HIS A 127 15.05 -2.99 5.72
C HIS A 127 15.02 -1.47 5.96
N ILE A 128 13.87 -0.81 5.74
CA ILE A 128 13.78 0.67 5.84
C ILE A 128 13.75 1.19 7.29
N GLY A 129 13.52 0.32 8.27
CA GLY A 129 13.58 0.68 9.70
C GLY A 129 12.22 0.97 10.36
N VAL A 130 11.11 0.61 9.71
CA VAL A 130 9.76 0.61 10.28
C VAL A 130 9.12 -0.76 10.03
N LYS A 131 7.95 -0.99 10.63
CA LYS A 131 7.19 -2.23 10.38
C LYS A 131 6.84 -2.36 8.91
N CYS A 132 7.04 -3.55 8.36
CA CYS A 132 6.80 -3.83 6.95
C CYS A 132 6.16 -5.21 6.79
N ILE A 133 5.16 -5.31 5.94
CA ILE A 133 4.53 -6.56 5.53
C ILE A 133 4.71 -6.77 4.02
N ASP A 134 5.22 -7.93 3.65
CA ASP A 134 5.25 -8.40 2.26
C ASP A 134 4.11 -9.40 2.05
N GLY A 135 3.05 -8.93 1.42
CA GLY A 135 1.89 -9.76 1.11
C GLY A 135 2.07 -10.65 -0.13
N ASN A 136 3.15 -10.46 -0.89
CA ASN A 136 3.35 -11.20 -2.13
C ASN A 136 3.63 -12.72 -1.91
N PRO A 137 3.30 -13.58 -2.89
CA PRO A 137 2.56 -13.26 -4.11
C PRO A 137 1.08 -12.96 -3.83
N LEU A 138 0.51 -12.06 -4.65
CA LEU A 138 -0.92 -11.71 -4.65
C LEU A 138 -1.54 -12.08 -6.00
N ASP A 139 -2.84 -12.35 -5.99
CA ASP A 139 -3.59 -12.59 -7.22
C ASP A 139 -3.79 -11.25 -7.97
N MET A 140 -3.32 -11.23 -9.23
CA MET A 140 -3.30 -10.03 -10.06
C MET A 140 -4.34 -10.12 -11.17
N SER A 141 -4.82 -8.97 -11.59
CA SER A 141 -5.66 -8.87 -12.78
C SER A 141 -4.85 -9.13 -14.06
N PHE A 142 -5.53 -9.22 -15.21
CA PHE A 142 -4.91 -9.57 -16.50
C PHE A 142 -3.82 -8.59 -16.97
N ASP A 143 -3.79 -7.37 -16.43
CA ASP A 143 -2.77 -6.37 -16.74
C ASP A 143 -1.48 -6.54 -15.93
N CYS A 144 -1.45 -7.48 -14.99
CA CYS A 144 -0.30 -7.79 -14.13
C CYS A 144 0.23 -6.61 -13.29
N VAL A 145 -0.55 -5.55 -13.17
CA VAL A 145 -0.24 -4.32 -12.39
C VAL A 145 -1.22 -4.14 -11.24
N HIS A 146 -2.50 -4.41 -11.50
CA HIS A 146 -3.55 -4.21 -10.52
C HIS A 146 -3.97 -5.52 -9.87
N LEU A 147 -4.30 -5.44 -8.59
CA LEU A 147 -4.89 -6.56 -7.85
C LEU A 147 -6.18 -7.01 -8.53
N SER A 148 -6.38 -8.32 -8.58
CA SER A 148 -7.70 -8.86 -8.89
C SER A 148 -8.65 -8.69 -7.69
N GLU A 149 -9.93 -8.98 -7.89
CA GLU A 149 -10.91 -9.04 -6.79
C GLU A 149 -10.47 -10.00 -5.68
N ASN A 150 -9.91 -11.16 -6.04
CA ASN A 150 -9.34 -12.11 -5.08
C ASN A 150 -8.07 -11.58 -4.43
N GLY A 151 -7.21 -10.88 -5.18
CA GLY A 151 -6.00 -10.26 -4.66
C GLY A 151 -6.27 -9.21 -3.58
N HIS A 152 -7.35 -8.43 -3.73
CA HIS A 152 -7.80 -7.52 -2.68
C HIS A 152 -8.16 -8.26 -1.39
N LYS A 153 -8.87 -9.37 -1.49
CA LYS A 153 -9.23 -10.19 -0.33
C LYS A 153 -8.01 -10.84 0.33
N GLU A 154 -7.09 -11.38 -0.46
CA GLU A 154 -5.85 -11.97 0.03
C GLU A 154 -4.99 -10.95 0.79
N LEU A 155 -4.81 -9.75 0.22
CA LEU A 155 -4.06 -8.69 0.85
C LEU A 155 -4.69 -8.27 2.18
N ALA A 156 -6.01 -8.09 2.20
CA ALA A 156 -6.72 -7.74 3.43
C ALA A 156 -6.54 -8.77 4.54
N LEU A 157 -6.59 -10.06 4.22
CA LEU A 157 -6.39 -11.13 5.21
C LEU A 157 -4.98 -11.06 5.82
N LYS A 158 -3.96 -10.87 5.00
CA LYS A 158 -2.56 -10.76 5.45
C LYS A 158 -2.33 -9.54 6.33
N ILE A 159 -2.87 -8.38 5.94
CA ILE A 159 -2.76 -7.14 6.75
C ILE A 159 -3.56 -7.29 8.05
N ALA A 160 -4.76 -7.88 8.01
CA ALA A 160 -5.59 -8.08 9.20
C ALA A 160 -4.92 -8.98 10.24
N GLU A 161 -4.27 -10.07 9.79
CA GLU A 161 -3.50 -10.95 10.66
C GLU A 161 -2.34 -10.20 11.33
N TYR A 162 -1.59 -9.43 10.56
CA TYR A 162 -0.47 -8.63 11.06
C TYR A 162 -0.93 -7.58 12.10
N ILE A 163 -2.01 -6.85 11.81
CA ILE A 163 -2.53 -5.84 12.74
C ILE A 163 -3.00 -6.46 14.06
N LYS A 164 -3.64 -7.63 14.00
CA LYS A 164 -4.07 -8.35 15.21
C LYS A 164 -2.91 -8.81 16.08
N THR A 165 -1.75 -9.08 15.50
CA THR A 165 -0.55 -9.53 16.23
C THR A 165 0.24 -8.36 16.80
N ASP A 166 0.44 -7.30 16.03
CA ASP A 166 1.42 -6.25 16.31
C ASP A 166 0.84 -4.93 16.82
N PHE A 167 -0.48 -4.71 16.66
CA PHE A 167 -1.12 -3.44 17.02
C PHE A 167 -2.36 -3.58 17.92
N MET A 168 -2.74 -4.79 18.31
CA MET A 168 -3.77 -5.05 19.31
C MET A 168 -3.16 -5.29 20.69
#